data_90e31e81869522fb2d376d11c8876f29
#
_entry.id   90e31e81869522fb2d376d11c8876f29
#
_cell.length_a   1.000
_cell.length_b   1.000
_cell.length_c   1.000
_cell.angle_alpha   90.00
_cell.angle_beta   90.00
_cell.angle_gamma   90.00
#
_symmetry.space_group_name_H-M   'P 1'
#
loop_
_entity.id
_entity.type
_entity.pdbx_description
1 polymer ?
#
loop_
_entity_poly.entity_id
_entity_poly.type
_entity_poly.pdbx_seq_one_letter_code
_entity_poly.pdbx_strand_id
1 'polypeptide(L)'
;MTDDQAKQVLHRYLRSAREALLWKLDGLSEYDARRPLTPTGTNLLGLVKHVAGVSSEYFGSVFERPFPETLPWIGEGAEENAHLWVTAEESREDIVGLYQRVADHADATIEALDLDSPGIVPWWRKSGRGDVTLQQILVHMVAELHRHAGHADIVREQIDATTGLYASGSNLPDHDAEWWAAYRARIEEAAQTFQGR
;
A
#
# COMPACT_ATOMS: atom_id res chain seq x y z
N MET A 1 -7.12 -27.47 -3.98
CA MET A 1 -6.27 -26.41 -4.52
C MET A 1 -4.83 -26.86 -4.31
N THR A 2 -4.02 -26.92 -5.34
CA THR A 2 -2.59 -27.24 -5.21
C THR A 2 -1.85 -26.01 -4.63
N ASP A 3 -0.62 -26.22 -4.11
CA ASP A 3 0.21 -25.13 -3.58
C ASP A 3 0.53 -24.09 -4.66
N ASP A 4 0.77 -24.54 -5.90
CA ASP A 4 0.97 -23.63 -7.03
C ASP A 4 -0.28 -22.77 -7.32
N GLN A 5 -1.48 -23.35 -7.29
CA GLN A 5 -2.72 -22.59 -7.43
C GLN A 5 -2.92 -21.58 -6.27
N ALA A 6 -2.58 -21.97 -5.04
CA ALA A 6 -2.65 -21.07 -3.89
C ALA A 6 -1.67 -19.90 -4.03
N LYS A 7 -0.43 -20.18 -4.44
CA LYS A 7 0.60 -19.17 -4.69
C LYS A 7 0.15 -18.18 -5.77
N GLN A 8 -0.37 -18.66 -6.91
CA GLN A 8 -0.89 -17.82 -7.98
C GLN A 8 -2.05 -16.93 -7.53
N VAL A 9 -2.95 -17.44 -6.68
CA VAL A 9 -4.06 -16.65 -6.12
C VAL A 9 -3.52 -15.52 -5.24
N LEU A 10 -2.63 -15.82 -4.30
CA LEU A 10 -2.04 -14.82 -3.40
C LEU A 10 -1.25 -13.76 -4.19
N HIS A 11 -0.45 -14.19 -5.16
CA HIS A 11 0.32 -13.28 -6.00
C HIS A 11 -0.59 -12.34 -6.83
N ARG A 12 -1.68 -12.85 -7.37
CA ARG A 12 -2.67 -12.03 -8.08
C ARG A 12 -3.30 -10.97 -7.17
N TYR A 13 -3.67 -11.32 -5.93
CA TYR A 13 -4.20 -10.34 -4.98
C TYR A 13 -3.17 -9.28 -4.59
N LEU A 14 -1.90 -9.69 -4.45
CA LEU A 14 -0.80 -8.76 -4.18
C LEU A 14 -0.64 -7.75 -5.34
N ARG A 15 -0.63 -8.21 -6.58
CA ARG A 15 -0.56 -7.35 -7.77
C ARG A 15 -1.74 -6.41 -7.87
N SER A 16 -2.96 -6.91 -7.63
CA SER A 16 -4.16 -6.07 -7.62
C SER A 16 -4.09 -4.95 -6.59
N ALA A 17 -3.56 -5.22 -5.39
CA ALA A 17 -3.36 -4.19 -4.36
C ALA A 17 -2.30 -3.16 -4.76
N ARG A 18 -1.21 -3.60 -5.43
CA ARG A 18 -0.16 -2.71 -5.97
C ARG A 18 -0.73 -1.75 -7.02
N GLU A 19 -1.51 -2.27 -7.95
CA GLU A 19 -2.17 -1.47 -8.98
C GLU A 19 -3.18 -0.49 -8.37
N ALA A 20 -3.99 -0.98 -7.40
CA ALA A 20 -4.97 -0.16 -6.68
C ALA A 20 -4.32 1.03 -5.96
N LEU A 21 -3.15 0.84 -5.35
CA LEU A 21 -2.42 1.92 -4.69
C LEU A 21 -1.81 2.91 -5.70
N LEU A 22 -1.15 2.41 -6.74
CA LEU A 22 -0.35 3.24 -7.65
C LEU A 22 -1.21 4.20 -8.47
N TRP A 23 -2.35 3.75 -9.02
CA TRP A 23 -3.20 4.59 -9.84
C TRP A 23 -3.80 5.79 -9.07
N LYS A 24 -3.80 5.76 -7.71
CA LYS A 24 -4.24 6.89 -6.88
C LYS A 24 -3.38 8.15 -7.07
N LEU A 25 -2.23 8.02 -7.71
CA LEU A 25 -1.38 9.17 -8.07
C LEU A 25 -1.74 9.77 -9.43
N ASP A 26 -2.52 9.07 -10.27
CA ASP A 26 -2.79 9.48 -11.65
C ASP A 26 -3.55 10.81 -11.70
N GLY A 27 -3.06 11.74 -12.55
CA GLY A 27 -3.68 13.03 -12.77
C GLY A 27 -3.53 14.06 -11.63
N LEU A 28 -2.92 13.69 -10.49
CA LEU A 28 -2.70 14.61 -9.37
C LEU A 28 -1.51 15.55 -9.62
N SER A 29 -1.64 16.77 -9.10
CA SER A 29 -0.51 17.70 -8.98
C SER A 29 0.56 17.15 -8.04
N GLU A 30 1.82 17.68 -8.12
CA GLU A 30 2.87 17.35 -7.15
C GLU A 30 2.44 17.71 -5.73
N TYR A 31 1.80 18.86 -5.55
CA TYR A 31 1.30 19.29 -4.26
C TYR A 31 0.27 18.31 -3.68
N ASP A 32 -0.74 17.91 -4.47
CA ASP A 32 -1.80 17.03 -4.00
C ASP A 32 -1.31 15.61 -3.69
N ALA A 33 -0.34 15.11 -4.42
CA ALA A 33 0.26 13.81 -4.15
C ALA A 33 1.06 13.78 -2.82
N ARG A 34 1.58 14.95 -2.36
CA ARG A 34 2.54 15.06 -1.24
C ARG A 34 1.94 15.69 0.02
N ARG A 35 0.89 16.54 -0.11
CA ARG A 35 0.36 17.26 1.04
C ARG A 35 -0.25 16.32 2.08
N PRO A 36 -0.08 16.59 3.40
CA PRO A 36 -0.70 15.79 4.45
C PRO A 36 -2.21 16.03 4.49
N LEU A 37 -2.98 14.94 4.54
CA LEU A 37 -4.46 14.99 4.57
C LEU A 37 -5.05 14.47 5.88
N THR A 38 -4.20 14.01 6.79
CA THR A 38 -4.59 13.60 8.15
C THR A 38 -3.72 14.29 9.19
N PRO A 39 -4.15 14.37 10.46
CA PRO A 39 -3.31 14.91 11.54
C PRO A 39 -1.96 14.20 11.71
N THR A 40 -1.84 12.96 11.28
CA THR A 40 -0.59 12.17 11.33
C THR A 40 0.24 12.26 10.05
N GLY A 41 -0.19 13.07 9.06
CA GLY A 41 0.59 13.35 7.86
C GLY A 41 0.40 12.39 6.69
N THR A 42 -0.63 11.51 6.72
CA THR A 42 -0.87 10.58 5.61
C THR A 42 -1.01 11.32 4.29
N ASN A 43 -0.25 10.90 3.29
CA ASN A 43 -0.23 11.44 1.94
C ASN A 43 0.00 10.32 0.92
N LEU A 44 -0.45 10.52 -0.31
CA LEU A 44 -0.49 9.43 -1.32
C LEU A 44 0.91 8.98 -1.75
N LEU A 45 1.82 9.89 -2.03
CA LEU A 45 3.16 9.54 -2.49
C LEU A 45 3.98 8.89 -1.37
N GLY A 46 3.77 9.31 -0.12
CA GLY A 46 4.36 8.68 1.06
C GLY A 46 3.87 7.23 1.25
N LEU A 47 2.59 6.94 1.00
CA LEU A 47 2.09 5.56 1.03
C LEU A 47 2.77 4.68 -0.02
N VAL A 48 3.00 5.18 -1.23
CA VAL A 48 3.71 4.45 -2.29
C VAL A 48 5.17 4.18 -1.88
N LYS A 49 5.87 5.21 -1.34
CA LYS A 49 7.24 5.07 -0.82
C LYS A 49 7.30 4.03 0.31
N HIS A 50 6.37 4.11 1.26
CA HIS A 50 6.28 3.16 2.37
C HIS A 50 6.14 1.72 1.88
N VAL A 51 5.18 1.47 0.98
CA VAL A 51 4.94 0.13 0.45
C VAL A 51 6.14 -0.39 -0.34
N ALA A 52 6.86 0.45 -1.08
CA ALA A 52 8.12 0.06 -1.71
C ALA A 52 9.14 -0.41 -0.67
N GLY A 53 9.33 0.37 0.40
CA GLY A 53 10.28 0.02 1.45
C GLY A 53 9.96 -1.30 2.15
N VAL A 54 8.73 -1.46 2.66
CA VAL A 54 8.35 -2.70 3.36
C VAL A 54 8.38 -3.90 2.43
N SER A 55 8.01 -3.74 1.15
CA SER A 55 8.08 -4.83 0.16
C SER A 55 9.51 -5.26 -0.11
N SER A 56 10.48 -4.32 -0.16
CA SER A 56 11.89 -4.63 -0.38
C SER A 56 12.49 -5.46 0.77
N GLU A 57 12.00 -5.27 2.00
CA GLU A 57 12.42 -6.05 3.14
C GLU A 57 11.74 -7.43 3.20
N TYR A 58 10.39 -7.46 3.09
CA TYR A 58 9.61 -8.69 3.25
C TYR A 58 9.84 -9.71 2.13
N PHE A 59 10.01 -9.27 0.87
CA PHE A 59 10.34 -10.16 -0.24
C PHE A 59 11.83 -10.21 -0.58
N GLY A 60 12.64 -9.41 0.12
CA GLY A 60 14.09 -9.35 -0.04
C GLY A 60 14.83 -10.01 1.10
N SER A 61 15.25 -9.22 2.08
CA SER A 61 16.13 -9.65 3.19
C SER A 61 15.56 -10.81 4.02
N VAL A 62 14.22 -10.89 4.15
CA VAL A 62 13.54 -11.98 4.87
C VAL A 62 13.86 -13.35 4.26
N PHE A 63 14.08 -13.42 2.94
CA PHE A 63 14.39 -14.66 2.20
C PHE A 63 15.83 -14.70 1.68
N GLU A 64 16.76 -13.96 2.29
CA GLU A 64 18.17 -13.91 1.87
C GLU A 64 18.37 -13.47 0.40
N ARG A 65 17.43 -12.66 -0.11
CA ARG A 65 17.39 -12.11 -1.46
C ARG A 65 17.30 -10.57 -1.41
N PRO A 66 18.26 -9.89 -0.79
CA PRO A 66 18.15 -8.45 -0.52
C PRO A 66 17.91 -7.66 -1.82
N PHE A 67 17.07 -6.63 -1.73
CA PHE A 67 16.91 -5.69 -2.83
C PHE A 67 18.23 -4.98 -3.11
N PRO A 68 18.65 -4.83 -4.38
CA PRO A 68 20.01 -4.41 -4.70
C PRO A 68 20.32 -2.92 -4.45
N GLU A 69 19.28 -2.10 -4.26
CA GLU A 69 19.44 -0.66 -3.98
C GLU A 69 19.35 -0.38 -2.48
N THR A 70 20.17 0.56 -2.01
CA THR A 70 20.10 1.04 -0.61
C THR A 70 18.97 2.04 -0.46
N LEU A 71 18.09 1.83 0.52
CA LEU A 71 17.01 2.72 0.87
C LEU A 71 17.33 3.42 2.20
N PRO A 72 17.86 4.66 2.18
CA PRO A 72 18.41 5.31 3.38
C PRO A 72 17.33 5.68 4.42
N TRP A 73 16.08 5.62 4.04
CA TRP A 73 14.92 5.96 4.85
C TRP A 73 14.23 4.72 5.47
N ILE A 74 14.83 3.54 5.33
CA ILE A 74 14.36 2.30 5.96
C ILE A 74 15.51 1.55 6.61
N GLY A 75 15.22 0.79 7.69
CA GLY A 75 16.23 0.05 8.44
C GLY A 75 16.83 0.80 9.63
N GLU A 76 17.91 0.23 10.18
CA GLU A 76 18.56 0.78 11.38
C GLU A 76 19.24 2.12 11.07
N GLY A 77 18.94 3.14 11.89
CA GLY A 77 19.50 4.49 11.73
C GLY A 77 18.70 5.42 10.80
N ALA A 78 17.64 4.94 10.15
CA ALA A 78 16.73 5.82 9.42
C ALA A 78 16.00 6.78 10.38
N GLU A 79 15.73 8.00 9.91
CA GLU A 79 14.88 8.95 10.65
C GLU A 79 13.48 8.35 10.84
N GLU A 80 12.89 8.61 12.02
CA GLU A 80 11.57 8.10 12.33
C GLU A 80 10.53 8.61 11.30
N ASN A 81 9.76 7.68 10.75
CA ASN A 81 8.75 7.94 9.71
C ASN A 81 9.29 8.48 8.36
N ALA A 82 10.60 8.48 8.11
CA ALA A 82 11.16 8.93 6.83
C ALA A 82 10.60 8.19 5.61
N HIS A 83 10.12 6.97 5.80
CA HIS A 83 9.47 6.16 4.76
C HIS A 83 8.00 6.54 4.49
N LEU A 84 7.38 7.41 5.31
CA LEU A 84 5.96 7.79 5.18
C LEU A 84 5.73 9.12 4.44
N TRP A 85 6.79 9.79 3.99
CA TRP A 85 6.71 11.02 3.24
C TRP A 85 7.89 11.15 2.26
N VAL A 86 7.77 12.07 1.32
CA VAL A 86 8.74 12.29 0.24
C VAL A 86 9.29 13.68 0.37
N THR A 87 10.63 13.83 0.42
CA THR A 87 11.31 15.11 0.53
C THR A 87 11.20 15.92 -0.76
N ALA A 88 11.62 17.19 -0.73
CA ALA A 88 11.63 18.05 -1.92
C ALA A 88 12.63 17.59 -2.98
N GLU A 89 13.67 16.87 -2.57
CA GLU A 89 14.74 16.35 -3.43
C GLU A 89 14.37 15.01 -4.10
N GLU A 90 13.39 14.28 -3.55
CA GLU A 90 12.92 13.02 -4.12
C GLU A 90 11.82 13.30 -5.15
N SER A 91 12.02 12.95 -6.41
CA SER A 91 11.00 13.12 -7.44
C SER A 91 9.89 12.05 -7.35
N ARG A 92 8.70 12.37 -7.87
CA ARG A 92 7.62 11.38 -8.03
C ARG A 92 8.07 10.23 -8.92
N GLU A 93 8.78 10.54 -10.00
CA GLU A 93 9.26 9.55 -10.96
C GLU A 93 10.23 8.57 -10.30
N ASP A 94 11.13 9.04 -9.44
CA ASP A 94 12.06 8.18 -8.71
C ASP A 94 11.31 7.24 -7.74
N ILE A 95 10.32 7.76 -7.00
CA ILE A 95 9.52 6.97 -6.05
C ILE A 95 8.67 5.93 -6.78
N VAL A 96 7.99 6.32 -7.87
CA VAL A 96 7.19 5.38 -8.68
C VAL A 96 8.09 4.36 -9.37
N GLY A 97 9.23 4.78 -9.92
CA GLY A 97 10.21 3.88 -10.51
C GLY A 97 10.79 2.90 -9.50
N LEU A 98 11.12 3.35 -8.29
CA LEU A 98 11.54 2.48 -7.20
C LEU A 98 10.45 1.47 -6.83
N TYR A 99 9.20 1.93 -6.68
CA TYR A 99 8.07 1.06 -6.39
C TYR A 99 7.93 -0.08 -7.40
N GLN A 100 8.06 0.23 -8.70
CA GLN A 100 8.01 -0.74 -9.77
C GLN A 100 9.18 -1.74 -9.71
N ARG A 101 10.42 -1.26 -9.53
CA ARG A 101 11.60 -2.14 -9.40
C ARG A 101 11.51 -3.06 -8.18
N VAL A 102 11.00 -2.56 -7.07
CA VAL A 102 10.75 -3.38 -5.87
C VAL A 102 9.65 -4.42 -6.13
N ALA A 103 8.59 -4.05 -6.86
CA ALA A 103 7.54 -4.98 -7.25
C ALA A 103 8.08 -6.13 -8.12
N ASP A 104 8.92 -5.81 -9.12
CA ASP A 104 9.56 -6.80 -9.99
C ASP A 104 10.49 -7.74 -9.19
N HIS A 105 11.26 -7.18 -8.24
CA HIS A 105 12.12 -7.98 -7.37
C HIS A 105 11.31 -8.91 -6.46
N ALA A 106 10.21 -8.43 -5.89
CA ALA A 106 9.31 -9.24 -5.09
C ALA A 106 8.66 -10.35 -5.91
N ASP A 107 8.23 -10.06 -7.14
CA ASP A 107 7.66 -11.05 -8.06
C ASP A 107 8.68 -12.13 -8.40
N ALA A 108 9.93 -11.76 -8.68
CA ALA A 108 11.01 -12.71 -8.91
C ALA A 108 11.31 -13.60 -7.69
N THR A 109 11.18 -13.05 -6.46
CA THR A 109 11.31 -13.84 -5.23
C THR A 109 10.15 -14.82 -5.07
N ILE A 110 8.92 -14.36 -5.29
CA ILE A 110 7.71 -15.20 -5.21
C ILE A 110 7.77 -16.33 -6.25
N GLU A 111 8.23 -16.05 -7.46
CA GLU A 111 8.35 -17.06 -8.51
C GLU A 111 9.41 -18.13 -8.17
N ALA A 112 10.53 -17.71 -7.60
CA ALA A 112 11.67 -18.59 -7.31
C ALA A 112 11.48 -19.51 -6.10
N LEU A 113 10.57 -19.18 -5.16
CA LEU A 113 10.43 -19.88 -3.89
C LEU A 113 9.10 -20.63 -3.80
N ASP A 114 9.08 -21.75 -3.08
CA ASP A 114 7.87 -22.48 -2.74
C ASP A 114 7.12 -21.81 -1.56
N LEU A 115 5.83 -22.10 -1.38
CA LEU A 115 5.02 -21.49 -0.32
C LEU A 115 5.53 -21.79 1.10
N ASP A 116 6.16 -22.94 1.29
CA ASP A 116 6.75 -23.37 2.57
C ASP A 116 8.22 -22.95 2.73
N SER A 117 8.82 -22.27 1.74
CA SER A 117 10.19 -21.76 1.84
C SER A 117 10.36 -20.91 3.09
N PRO A 118 11.36 -21.24 3.95
CA PRO A 118 11.56 -20.54 5.21
C PRO A 118 12.14 -19.14 5.01
N GLY A 119 11.76 -18.23 5.90
CA GLY A 119 12.30 -16.87 5.98
C GLY A 119 12.40 -16.41 7.42
N ILE A 120 13.12 -15.33 7.66
CA ILE A 120 13.27 -14.74 8.98
C ILE A 120 12.93 -13.26 8.93
N VAL A 121 11.96 -12.84 9.76
CA VAL A 121 11.58 -11.43 9.99
C VAL A 121 12.25 -10.98 11.31
N PRO A 122 13.40 -10.29 11.26
CA PRO A 122 14.18 -9.97 12.47
C PRO A 122 13.40 -9.14 13.50
N TRP A 123 12.61 -8.18 13.03
CA TRP A 123 11.82 -7.28 13.89
C TRP A 123 10.60 -7.95 14.54
N TRP A 124 10.21 -9.17 14.09
CA TRP A 124 9.17 -9.98 14.75
C TRP A 124 9.71 -10.94 15.80
N ARG A 125 11.02 -11.10 15.91
CA ARG A 125 11.63 -12.06 16.87
C ARG A 125 11.24 -11.80 18.32
N LYS A 126 11.13 -10.53 18.72
CA LYS A 126 10.71 -10.16 20.09
C LYS A 126 9.31 -10.68 20.45
N SER A 127 8.45 -10.89 19.48
CA SER A 127 7.10 -11.46 19.66
C SER A 127 7.04 -12.98 19.50
N GLY A 128 8.19 -13.66 19.27
CA GLY A 128 8.27 -15.10 19.03
C GLY A 128 7.75 -15.57 17.67
N ARG A 129 7.52 -14.63 16.72
CA ARG A 129 6.94 -14.92 15.39
C ARG A 129 7.90 -14.63 14.24
N GLY A 130 9.22 -14.58 14.51
CA GLY A 130 10.23 -14.20 13.53
C GLY A 130 10.47 -15.24 12.44
N ASP A 131 10.29 -16.51 12.73
CA ASP A 131 10.40 -17.59 11.73
C ASP A 131 9.09 -17.67 10.94
N VAL A 132 9.18 -17.56 9.62
CA VAL A 132 8.03 -17.45 8.73
C VAL A 132 8.21 -18.33 7.48
N THR A 133 7.15 -18.46 6.70
CA THR A 133 7.19 -19.03 5.35
C THR A 133 6.81 -17.98 4.31
N LEU A 134 7.09 -18.24 3.03
CA LEU A 134 6.63 -17.39 1.92
C LEU A 134 5.12 -17.20 1.95
N GLN A 135 4.36 -18.26 2.25
CA GLN A 135 2.90 -18.16 2.38
C GLN A 135 2.47 -17.14 3.43
N GLN A 136 3.11 -17.15 4.61
CA GLN A 136 2.80 -16.20 5.68
C GLN A 136 3.12 -14.76 5.26
N ILE A 137 4.24 -14.55 4.59
CA ILE A 137 4.63 -13.22 4.08
C ILE A 137 3.68 -12.77 2.96
N LEU A 138 3.28 -13.64 2.04
CA LEU A 138 2.29 -13.31 1.01
C LEU A 138 0.97 -12.88 1.64
N VAL A 139 0.44 -13.62 2.62
CA VAL A 139 -0.80 -13.25 3.33
C VAL A 139 -0.64 -11.92 4.06
N HIS A 140 0.48 -11.73 4.76
CA HIS A 140 0.80 -10.48 5.46
C HIS A 140 0.83 -9.29 4.51
N MET A 141 1.57 -9.40 3.41
CA MET A 141 1.74 -8.32 2.44
C MET A 141 0.48 -8.02 1.62
N VAL A 142 -0.35 -9.04 1.33
CA VAL A 142 -1.67 -8.82 0.73
C VAL A 142 -2.54 -7.98 1.68
N ALA A 143 -2.57 -8.32 2.97
CA ALA A 143 -3.33 -7.56 3.97
C ALA A 143 -2.78 -6.13 4.14
N GLU A 144 -1.46 -5.96 4.21
CA GLU A 144 -0.77 -4.69 4.36
C GLU A 144 -1.03 -3.75 3.17
N LEU A 145 -0.85 -4.26 1.94
CA LEU A 145 -1.08 -3.46 0.75
C LEU A 145 -2.55 -3.06 0.57
N HIS A 146 -3.49 -3.96 0.83
CA HIS A 146 -4.91 -3.63 0.77
C HIS A 146 -5.31 -2.61 1.84
N ARG A 147 -4.71 -2.68 3.04
CA ARG A 147 -4.89 -1.66 4.07
C ARG A 147 -4.44 -0.27 3.56
N HIS A 148 -3.25 -0.19 2.96
CA HIS A 148 -2.73 1.07 2.43
C HIS A 148 -3.48 1.54 1.18
N ALA A 149 -3.94 0.64 0.32
CA ALA A 149 -4.83 0.98 -0.78
C ALA A 149 -6.15 1.60 -0.28
N GLY A 150 -6.76 1.04 0.77
CA GLY A 150 -7.93 1.63 1.42
C GLY A 150 -7.67 2.99 2.06
N HIS A 151 -6.48 3.23 2.65
CA HIS A 151 -6.08 4.58 3.10
C HIS A 151 -5.99 5.54 1.91
N ALA A 152 -5.37 5.10 0.81
CA ALA A 152 -5.23 5.90 -0.39
C ALA A 152 -6.58 6.20 -1.05
N ASP A 153 -7.55 5.28 -0.99
CA ASP A 153 -8.93 5.51 -1.46
C ASP A 153 -9.55 6.73 -0.80
N ILE A 154 -9.57 6.76 0.54
CA ILE A 154 -10.16 7.85 1.32
C ILE A 154 -9.39 9.16 1.11
N VAL A 155 -8.06 9.10 1.07
CA VAL A 155 -7.21 10.28 0.84
C VAL A 155 -7.44 10.84 -0.56
N ARG A 156 -7.55 10.00 -1.57
CA ARG A 156 -7.83 10.42 -2.96
C ARG A 156 -9.21 11.07 -3.09
N GLU A 157 -10.23 10.46 -2.51
CA GLU A 157 -11.59 11.00 -2.53
C GLU A 157 -11.68 12.39 -1.90
N GLN A 158 -10.89 12.67 -0.85
CA GLN A 158 -10.81 14.01 -0.24
C GLN A 158 -10.11 15.05 -1.13
N ILE A 159 -9.29 14.63 -2.08
CA ILE A 159 -8.58 15.56 -2.98
C ILE A 159 -9.48 16.01 -4.13
N ASP A 160 -10.09 15.06 -4.84
CA ASP A 160 -10.77 15.33 -6.10
C ASP A 160 -12.06 14.50 -6.31
N ALA A 161 -12.57 13.87 -5.26
CA ALA A 161 -13.74 12.99 -5.26
C ALA A 161 -13.60 11.75 -6.19
N THR A 162 -12.38 11.42 -6.62
CA THR A 162 -12.13 10.21 -7.43
C THR A 162 -12.15 8.98 -6.52
N THR A 163 -12.95 7.98 -6.90
CA THR A 163 -13.15 6.74 -6.14
C THR A 163 -12.92 5.51 -7.01
N GLY A 164 -12.73 4.36 -6.36
CA GLY A 164 -12.73 3.05 -7.01
C GLY A 164 -11.46 2.24 -6.80
N LEU A 165 -11.61 0.92 -6.91
CA LEU A 165 -10.48 -0.01 -6.83
C LEU A 165 -9.55 0.12 -8.04
N TYR A 166 -10.11 0.34 -9.23
CA TYR A 166 -9.38 0.49 -10.48
C TYR A 166 -9.69 1.84 -11.13
N ALA A 167 -8.76 2.37 -11.89
CA ALA A 167 -8.94 3.62 -12.66
C ALA A 167 -10.14 3.55 -13.63
N SER A 168 -10.45 2.34 -14.13
CA SER A 168 -11.55 2.08 -15.08
C SER A 168 -12.88 1.72 -14.45
N GLY A 169 -12.97 1.64 -13.11
CA GLY A 169 -14.20 1.19 -12.46
C GLY A 169 -14.21 1.45 -10.96
N SER A 170 -15.15 2.27 -10.53
CA SER A 170 -15.52 2.35 -9.12
C SER A 170 -16.52 1.24 -8.83
N ASN A 171 -16.41 0.58 -7.69
CA ASN A 171 -17.45 -0.35 -7.21
C ASN A 171 -18.69 0.40 -6.67
N LEU A 172 -18.78 1.70 -6.91
CA LEU A 172 -19.88 2.55 -6.52
C LEU A 172 -20.92 2.67 -7.66
N PRO A 173 -22.21 2.87 -7.34
CA PRO A 173 -23.22 3.16 -8.33
C PRO A 173 -22.90 4.43 -9.13
N ASP A 174 -23.23 4.41 -10.42
CA ASP A 174 -23.07 5.58 -11.29
C ASP A 174 -24.23 6.56 -11.04
N HIS A 175 -23.96 7.61 -10.27
CA HIS A 175 -24.87 8.68 -9.95
C HIS A 175 -24.17 10.04 -10.08
N ASP A 176 -24.98 11.07 -10.33
CA ASP A 176 -24.49 12.45 -10.42
C ASP A 176 -24.14 13.05 -9.05
N ALA A 177 -23.51 14.23 -9.09
CA ALA A 177 -23.07 14.94 -7.89
C ALA A 177 -24.25 15.35 -6.97
N GLU A 178 -25.44 15.61 -7.52
CA GLU A 178 -26.63 15.99 -6.75
C GLU A 178 -27.14 14.78 -5.94
N TRP A 179 -27.17 13.60 -6.55
CA TRP A 179 -27.53 12.38 -5.84
C TRP A 179 -26.54 12.07 -4.70
N TRP A 180 -25.24 12.19 -4.96
CA TRP A 180 -24.21 11.96 -3.94
C TRP A 180 -24.29 12.98 -2.79
N ALA A 181 -24.60 14.25 -3.10
CA ALA A 181 -24.81 15.27 -2.06
C ALA A 181 -26.03 14.94 -1.19
N ALA A 182 -27.14 14.53 -1.79
CA ALA A 182 -28.35 14.13 -1.08
C ALA A 182 -28.13 12.85 -0.24
N TYR A 183 -27.41 11.88 -0.78
CA TYR A 183 -27.05 10.66 -0.07
C TYR A 183 -26.21 10.96 1.17
N ARG A 184 -25.16 11.79 1.03
CA ARG A 184 -24.31 12.23 2.14
C ARG A 184 -25.11 12.99 3.20
N ALA A 185 -26.03 13.87 2.79
CA ALA A 185 -26.87 14.63 3.72
C ALA A 185 -27.76 13.71 4.57
N ARG A 186 -28.31 12.64 4.00
CA ARG A 186 -29.10 11.62 4.73
C ARG A 186 -28.24 10.88 5.78
N ILE A 187 -27.00 10.56 5.45
CA ILE A 187 -26.08 9.92 6.40
C ILE A 187 -25.78 10.87 7.56
N GLU A 188 -25.51 12.14 7.26
CA GLU A 188 -25.23 13.17 8.25
C GLU A 188 -26.45 13.41 9.18
N GLU A 189 -27.66 13.51 8.62
CA GLU A 189 -28.90 13.65 9.40
C GLU A 189 -29.08 12.47 10.38
N ALA A 190 -28.84 11.24 9.90
CA ALA A 190 -28.90 10.06 10.76
C ALA A 190 -27.85 10.12 11.89
N ALA A 191 -26.63 10.56 11.60
CA ALA A 191 -25.56 10.69 12.60
C ALA A 191 -25.87 11.76 13.65
N GLN A 192 -26.46 12.88 13.25
CA GLN A 192 -26.83 13.99 14.15
C GLN A 192 -27.84 13.58 15.24
N THR A 193 -28.66 12.55 15.01
CA THR A 193 -29.57 12.03 16.06
C THR A 193 -28.84 11.50 17.29
N PHE A 194 -27.53 11.24 17.18
CA PHE A 194 -26.67 10.74 18.26
C PHE A 194 -25.73 11.80 18.83
N GLN A 195 -25.78 13.02 18.32
CA GLN A 195 -24.93 14.11 18.79
C GLN A 195 -25.32 14.50 20.22
N GLY A 196 -24.40 14.35 21.17
CA GLY A 196 -24.62 14.71 22.58
C GLY A 196 -25.21 13.61 23.47
N ARG A 197 -25.22 12.36 23.01
CA ARG A 197 -25.54 11.18 23.83
C ARG A 197 -24.32 10.59 24.51
#